data_9c97fdef934d86c5ee69ef659d9bda0f
#
_entry.id   9c97fdef934d86c5ee69ef659d9bda0f
#
_cell.length_a   1.000
_cell.length_b   1.000
_cell.length_c   1.000
_cell.angle_alpha   90.00
_cell.angle_beta   90.00
_cell.angle_gamma   90.00
#
_symmetry.space_group_name_H-M   'P 1'
#
loop_
_entity.id
_entity.type
_entity.pdbx_description
1 polymer ?
#
loop_
_entity_poly.entity_id
_entity_poly.type
_entity_poly.pdbx_seq_one_letter_code
_entity_poly.pdbx_strand_id
1 'polypeptide(L)'
;MESIRVIVSKRSAGEAVQNIELFSHAYDECVELRQQSKEVWMGRALLALQGLDRWEIAVLEDGSVIGGLVLAHDPWDVHVGPCTSVFAQYVLPEHRLKGISPKLMRVALRVARTAGYPTLAFTHRAGPWRYSTIYRRIHESTQD
;
A
#
# COMPACT_ATOMS: atom_id res chain seq x y z
N MET A 1 -21.02 -3.04 18.18
CA MET A 1 -20.82 -3.18 16.71
C MET A 1 -19.52 -2.49 16.32
N GLU A 2 -18.64 -3.20 15.66
CA GLU A 2 -17.39 -2.63 15.21
C GLU A 2 -17.62 -1.68 14.03
N SER A 3 -16.96 -0.54 14.07
CA SER A 3 -17.04 0.47 13.01
C SER A 3 -15.77 0.44 12.19
N ILE A 4 -15.88 0.03 10.92
CA ILE A 4 -14.77 0.00 9.97
C ILE A 4 -14.88 1.21 9.07
N ARG A 5 -13.79 1.98 8.99
CA ARG A 5 -13.70 3.15 8.11
C ARG A 5 -12.46 3.08 7.25
N VAL A 6 -12.57 3.56 6.02
CA VAL A 6 -11.43 3.71 5.13
C VAL A 6 -11.22 5.21 4.88
N ILE A 7 -10.00 5.67 5.09
CA ILE A 7 -9.61 7.05 4.88
C ILE A 7 -8.57 7.10 3.77
N VAL A 8 -8.84 7.90 2.74
CA VAL A 8 -7.92 8.14 1.63
C VAL A 8 -7.37 9.55 1.77
N SER A 9 -6.06 9.67 1.86
CA SER A 9 -5.38 10.96 1.98
C SER A 9 -4.45 11.16 0.79
N LYS A 10 -4.64 12.23 0.03
CA LYS A 10 -3.71 12.61 -1.02
C LYS A 10 -2.59 13.41 -0.38
N ARG A 11 -1.33 12.97 -0.61
CA ARG A 11 -0.15 13.58 -0.01
C ARG A 11 0.80 14.05 -1.11
N SER A 12 1.39 15.20 -0.91
CA SER A 12 2.41 15.73 -1.82
C SER A 12 3.80 15.29 -1.39
N ALA A 13 4.71 15.19 -2.35
CA ALA A 13 6.12 14.91 -2.07
C ALA A 13 6.63 15.90 -1.02
N GLY A 14 7.36 15.38 -0.04
CA GLY A 14 7.87 16.16 1.09
C GLY A 14 7.01 16.09 2.35
N GLU A 15 5.72 15.75 2.22
CA GLU A 15 4.87 15.57 3.39
C GLU A 15 5.17 14.23 4.08
N ALA A 16 5.23 14.26 5.40
CA ALA A 16 5.55 13.05 6.19
C ALA A 16 4.54 11.94 5.98
N VAL A 17 5.03 10.70 5.97
CA VAL A 17 4.20 9.51 5.86
C VAL A 17 3.41 9.32 7.17
N GLN A 18 2.13 8.98 7.03
CA GLN A 18 1.24 8.72 8.16
C GLN A 18 1.31 7.24 8.57
N ASN A 19 0.82 6.94 9.77
CA ASN A 19 0.64 5.56 10.27
C ASN A 19 1.94 4.75 10.24
N ILE A 20 3.02 5.36 10.69
CA ILE A 20 4.35 4.75 10.63
C ILE A 20 4.48 3.48 11.46
N GLU A 21 3.61 3.28 12.44
CA GLU A 21 3.60 2.08 13.28
C GLU A 21 3.32 0.80 12.47
N LEU A 22 2.65 0.91 11.32
CA LEU A 22 2.46 -0.25 10.45
C LEU A 22 3.79 -0.75 9.90
N PHE A 23 4.72 0.17 9.62
CA PHE A 23 6.07 -0.19 9.16
C PHE A 23 6.84 -0.92 10.27
N SER A 24 6.68 -0.49 11.51
CA SER A 24 7.30 -1.17 12.65
C SER A 24 6.80 -2.62 12.75
N HIS A 25 5.50 -2.83 12.63
CA HIS A 25 4.93 -4.18 12.65
C HIS A 25 5.41 -5.02 11.47
N ALA A 26 5.50 -4.44 10.28
CA ALA A 26 5.99 -5.15 9.10
C ALA A 26 7.42 -5.61 9.28
N TYR A 27 8.29 -4.76 9.84
CA TYR A 27 9.67 -5.15 10.12
C TYR A 27 9.74 -6.33 11.08
N ASP A 28 8.95 -6.29 12.14
CA ASP A 28 8.96 -7.35 13.15
C ASP A 28 8.47 -8.69 12.59
N GLU A 29 7.57 -8.65 11.62
CA GLU A 29 7.03 -9.87 11.00
C GLU A 29 7.93 -10.44 9.91
N CYS A 30 8.55 -9.58 9.10
CA CYS A 30 9.26 -10.02 7.88
C CYS A 30 10.73 -10.27 8.17
N VAL A 31 11.10 -11.53 8.32
CA VAL A 31 12.47 -11.94 8.68
C VAL A 31 13.51 -11.42 7.67
N GLU A 32 13.16 -11.33 6.39
CA GLU A 32 14.08 -10.85 5.35
C GLU A 32 14.48 -9.38 5.55
N LEU A 33 13.71 -8.59 6.27
CA LEU A 33 14.05 -7.20 6.57
C LEU A 33 15.14 -7.08 7.61
N ARG A 34 15.40 -8.15 8.37
CA ARG A 34 16.39 -8.15 9.44
C ARG A 34 17.84 -8.16 8.97
N GLN A 35 18.08 -8.17 7.67
CA GLN A 35 19.41 -7.93 7.12
C GLN A 35 19.91 -6.52 7.41
N GLN A 36 19.02 -5.63 7.79
CA GLN A 36 19.33 -4.27 8.20
C GLN A 36 18.63 -3.98 9.53
N SER A 37 19.12 -3.00 10.28
CA SER A 37 18.47 -2.64 11.54
C SER A 37 17.10 -2.04 11.28
N LYS A 38 16.22 -2.13 12.27
CA LYS A 38 14.88 -1.56 12.17
C LYS A 38 14.92 -0.05 11.89
N GLU A 39 15.82 0.67 12.55
CA GLU A 39 15.97 2.11 12.37
C GLU A 39 16.39 2.45 10.95
N VAL A 40 17.36 1.72 10.40
CA VAL A 40 17.84 1.94 9.04
C VAL A 40 16.76 1.62 8.02
N TRP A 41 16.10 0.47 8.17
CA TRP A 41 15.05 0.07 7.23
C TRP A 41 13.87 1.05 7.25
N MET A 42 13.36 1.36 8.44
CA MET A 42 12.24 2.30 8.55
C MET A 42 12.61 3.69 8.02
N GLY A 43 13.80 4.17 8.36
CA GLY A 43 14.26 5.47 7.88
C GLY A 43 14.30 5.54 6.36
N ARG A 44 14.84 4.52 5.70
CA ARG A 44 14.93 4.47 4.23
C ARG A 44 13.57 4.29 3.59
N ALA A 45 12.74 3.41 4.12
CA ALA A 45 11.41 3.15 3.58
C ALA A 45 10.54 4.41 3.65
N LEU A 46 10.51 5.06 4.80
CA LEU A 46 9.72 6.26 5.01
C LEU A 46 10.23 7.42 4.16
N LEU A 47 11.55 7.59 4.04
CA LEU A 47 12.13 8.64 3.22
C LEU A 47 11.80 8.44 1.74
N ALA A 48 11.86 7.19 1.25
CA ALA A 48 11.53 6.88 -0.13
C ALA A 48 10.07 7.21 -0.44
N LEU A 49 9.15 6.85 0.46
CA LEU A 49 7.73 7.14 0.29
C LEU A 49 7.43 8.62 0.41
N GLN A 50 8.09 9.31 1.35
CA GLN A 50 7.92 10.74 1.53
C GLN A 50 8.28 11.55 0.28
N GLY A 51 9.19 11.04 -0.54
CA GLY A 51 9.57 11.70 -1.79
C GLY A 51 8.55 11.60 -2.91
N LEU A 52 7.44 10.91 -2.71
CA LEU A 52 6.44 10.67 -3.75
C LEU A 52 5.19 11.51 -3.53
N ASP A 53 4.62 12.03 -4.64
CA ASP A 53 3.21 12.40 -4.66
C ASP A 53 2.43 11.09 -4.61
N ARG A 54 1.53 10.96 -3.65
CA ARG A 54 0.95 9.65 -3.34
C ARG A 54 -0.41 9.74 -2.71
N TRP A 55 -1.10 8.62 -2.69
CA TRP A 55 -2.28 8.44 -1.85
C TRP A 55 -1.92 7.49 -0.73
N GLU A 56 -2.30 7.84 0.49
CA GLU A 56 -2.18 6.95 1.65
C GLU A 56 -3.58 6.52 2.04
N ILE A 57 -3.81 5.23 2.09
CA ILE A 57 -5.10 4.66 2.40
C ILE A 57 -4.97 3.93 3.74
N ALA A 58 -5.84 4.25 4.68
CA ALA A 58 -5.84 3.62 6.00
C ALA A 58 -7.20 3.01 6.30
N VAL A 59 -7.19 1.85 6.93
CA VAL A 59 -8.38 1.22 7.46
C VAL A 59 -8.35 1.34 8.97
N LEU A 60 -9.43 1.85 9.54
CA LEU A 60 -9.57 2.01 10.98
C LEU A 60 -10.73 1.15 11.48
N GLU A 61 -10.53 0.54 12.63
CA GLU A 61 -11.58 -0.14 13.37
C GLU A 61 -11.71 0.56 14.71
N ASP A 62 -12.88 1.13 14.95
CA ASP A 62 -13.17 1.90 16.17
C ASP A 62 -12.08 2.95 16.47
N GLY A 63 -11.62 3.63 15.43
CA GLY A 63 -10.64 4.69 15.54
C GLY A 63 -9.17 4.24 15.55
N SER A 64 -8.91 2.94 15.58
CA SER A 64 -7.53 2.42 15.56
C SER A 64 -7.15 1.94 14.17
N VAL A 65 -5.96 2.31 13.70
CA VAL A 65 -5.47 1.89 12.40
C VAL A 65 -5.10 0.41 12.44
N ILE A 66 -5.75 -0.38 11.58
CA ILE A 66 -5.55 -1.82 11.50
C ILE A 66 -4.91 -2.27 10.20
N GLY A 67 -4.79 -1.39 9.24
CA GLY A 67 -4.16 -1.68 7.97
C GLY A 67 -3.98 -0.43 7.15
N GLY A 68 -3.16 -0.53 6.12
CA GLY A 68 -2.91 0.61 5.25
C GLY A 68 -2.18 0.23 3.98
N LEU A 69 -2.13 1.19 3.07
CA LEU A 69 -1.54 1.03 1.75
C LEU A 69 -1.06 2.39 1.25
N VAL A 70 0.07 2.39 0.57
CA VAL A 70 0.57 3.58 -0.12
C VAL A 70 0.55 3.32 -1.61
N LEU A 71 -0.10 4.21 -2.35
CA LEU A 71 -0.31 4.10 -3.77
C LEU A 71 0.28 5.34 -4.44
N ALA A 72 1.07 5.14 -5.49
CA ALA A 72 1.67 6.25 -6.22
C ALA A 72 1.85 5.89 -7.69
N HIS A 73 2.04 6.93 -8.50
CA HIS A 73 2.38 6.74 -9.90
C HIS A 73 3.80 6.21 -10.02
N ASP A 74 3.97 5.18 -10.85
CA ASP A 74 5.28 4.69 -11.29
C ASP A 74 5.46 5.13 -12.74
N PRO A 75 6.41 6.03 -13.04
CA PRO A 75 6.58 6.55 -14.38
C PRO A 75 6.99 5.49 -15.39
N TRP A 76 7.65 4.44 -14.94
CA TRP A 76 8.06 3.38 -15.85
C TRP A 76 8.30 2.05 -15.12
N ASP A 77 7.36 1.13 -15.31
CA ASP A 77 7.55 -0.26 -14.90
C ASP A 77 8.09 -1.02 -16.11
N VAL A 78 9.06 -1.88 -15.90
CA VAL A 78 9.75 -2.58 -16.97
C VAL A 78 8.82 -3.50 -17.77
N HIS A 79 7.71 -3.96 -17.17
CA HIS A 79 6.79 -4.89 -17.81
C HIS A 79 5.59 -4.22 -18.50
N VAL A 80 5.09 -3.11 -17.94
CA VAL A 80 3.85 -2.50 -18.41
C VAL A 80 3.97 -1.01 -18.73
N GLY A 81 5.14 -0.40 -18.49
CA GLY A 81 5.32 1.04 -18.68
C GLY A 81 4.70 1.84 -17.55
N PRO A 82 4.20 3.06 -17.84
CA PRO A 82 3.61 3.89 -16.79
C PRO A 82 2.40 3.19 -16.15
N CYS A 83 2.36 3.19 -14.82
CA CYS A 83 1.27 2.54 -14.07
C CYS A 83 1.10 3.20 -12.72
N THR A 84 0.05 2.79 -12.02
CA THR A 84 -0.12 3.11 -10.60
C THR A 84 0.35 1.90 -9.82
N SER A 85 1.17 2.11 -8.79
CA SER A 85 1.78 1.00 -8.06
C SER A 85 1.50 1.11 -6.56
N VAL A 86 1.25 -0.04 -5.95
CA VAL A 86 1.19 -0.17 -4.49
C VAL A 86 2.63 -0.31 -4.00
N PHE A 87 3.15 0.73 -3.37
CA PHE A 87 4.53 0.75 -2.86
C PHE A 87 4.67 0.13 -1.48
N ALA A 88 3.59 0.14 -0.71
CA ALA A 88 3.58 -0.47 0.62
C ALA A 88 2.16 -0.89 0.97
N GLN A 89 2.02 -2.04 1.62
CA GLN A 89 0.73 -2.53 2.09
C GLN A 89 0.96 -3.42 3.31
N TYR A 90 0.15 -3.21 4.34
CA TYR A 90 0.22 -4.05 5.53
C TYR A 90 -1.12 -4.06 6.25
N VAL A 91 -1.50 -5.22 6.75
CA VAL A 91 -2.67 -5.40 7.63
C VAL A 91 -2.18 -6.10 8.87
N LEU A 92 -2.58 -5.61 10.05
CA LEU A 92 -2.23 -6.25 11.31
C LEU A 92 -2.69 -7.72 11.29
N PRO A 93 -1.84 -8.67 11.76
CA PRO A 93 -2.13 -10.10 11.62
C PRO A 93 -3.49 -10.52 12.17
N GLU A 94 -3.91 -9.98 13.30
CA GLU A 94 -5.18 -10.33 13.94
C GLU A 94 -6.41 -9.87 13.14
N HIS A 95 -6.22 -9.05 12.10
CA HIS A 95 -7.31 -8.54 11.27
C HIS A 95 -7.33 -9.11 9.86
N ARG A 96 -6.41 -10.01 9.51
CA ARG A 96 -6.23 -10.47 8.12
C ARG A 96 -7.38 -11.30 7.57
N LEU A 97 -8.11 -12.01 8.43
CA LEU A 97 -9.21 -12.84 7.98
C LEU A 97 -10.55 -12.11 7.98
N LYS A 98 -10.54 -10.80 8.15
CA LYS A 98 -11.76 -9.98 8.21
C LYS A 98 -12.08 -9.27 6.88
N GLY A 99 -11.42 -9.64 5.79
CA GLY A 99 -11.67 -9.02 4.48
C GLY A 99 -11.05 -7.65 4.31
N ILE A 100 -10.06 -7.28 5.13
CA ILE A 100 -9.43 -5.96 5.08
C ILE A 100 -8.58 -5.78 3.82
N SER A 101 -7.77 -6.76 3.45
CA SER A 101 -6.94 -6.67 2.24
C SER A 101 -7.76 -6.52 0.96
N PRO A 102 -8.83 -7.31 0.73
CA PRO A 102 -9.70 -7.07 -0.42
C PRO A 102 -10.35 -5.70 -0.41
N LYS A 103 -10.73 -5.18 0.77
CA LYS A 103 -11.30 -3.85 0.90
C LYS A 103 -10.29 -2.77 0.50
N LEU A 104 -9.05 -2.88 0.97
CA LEU A 104 -7.97 -1.98 0.57
C LEU A 104 -7.75 -2.02 -0.94
N MET A 105 -7.74 -3.20 -1.52
CA MET A 105 -7.52 -3.35 -2.97
C MET A 105 -8.64 -2.71 -3.79
N ARG A 106 -9.91 -2.85 -3.36
CA ARG A 106 -11.02 -2.20 -4.04
C ARG A 106 -10.89 -0.68 -4.02
N VAL A 107 -10.46 -0.14 -2.89
CA VAL A 107 -10.25 1.31 -2.77
C VAL A 107 -9.06 1.74 -3.62
N ALA A 108 -7.97 0.97 -3.62
CA ALA A 108 -6.80 1.24 -4.44
C ALA A 108 -7.16 1.27 -5.94
N LEU A 109 -7.97 0.33 -6.41
CA LEU A 109 -8.43 0.31 -7.80
C LEU A 109 -9.26 1.55 -8.14
N ARG A 110 -10.12 1.98 -7.21
CA ARG A 110 -10.94 3.17 -7.40
C ARG A 110 -10.07 4.43 -7.51
N VAL A 111 -9.08 4.56 -6.63
CA VAL A 111 -8.15 5.68 -6.65
C VAL A 111 -7.30 5.66 -7.92
N ALA A 112 -6.77 4.49 -8.28
CA ALA A 112 -5.97 4.33 -9.49
C ALA A 112 -6.75 4.69 -10.75
N ARG A 113 -8.04 4.36 -10.79
CA ARG A 113 -8.90 4.73 -11.92
C ARG A 113 -8.94 6.24 -12.12
N THR A 114 -9.00 7.00 -11.03
CA THR A 114 -8.99 8.48 -11.12
C THR A 114 -7.64 9.02 -11.51
N ALA A 115 -6.56 8.28 -11.29
CA ALA A 115 -5.21 8.69 -11.68
C ALA A 115 -4.98 8.60 -13.19
N GLY A 116 -5.85 7.88 -13.91
CA GLY A 116 -5.82 7.86 -15.37
C GLY A 116 -4.85 6.88 -16.00
N TYR A 117 -4.21 6.01 -15.24
CA TYR A 117 -3.34 4.99 -15.79
C TYR A 117 -4.08 3.66 -15.90
N PRO A 118 -3.81 2.86 -16.96
CA PRO A 118 -4.62 1.68 -17.24
C PRO A 118 -4.26 0.45 -16.39
N THR A 119 -3.20 0.52 -15.61
CA THR A 119 -2.69 -0.66 -14.90
C THR A 119 -2.36 -0.32 -13.46
N LEU A 120 -2.76 -1.21 -12.55
CA LEU A 120 -2.36 -1.19 -11.14
C LEU A 120 -1.39 -2.34 -10.89
N ALA A 121 -0.23 -2.04 -10.34
CA ALA A 121 0.77 -3.03 -9.97
C ALA A 121 0.79 -3.19 -8.46
N PHE A 122 0.86 -4.42 -7.96
CA PHE A 122 1.04 -4.68 -6.55
C PHE A 122 1.83 -5.96 -6.33
N THR A 123 2.55 -6.00 -5.22
CA THR A 123 3.39 -7.14 -4.85
C THR A 123 2.80 -7.85 -3.64
N HIS A 124 2.64 -9.16 -3.77
CA HIS A 124 2.16 -10.02 -2.70
C HIS A 124 3.32 -10.81 -2.13
N ARG A 125 3.46 -10.79 -0.80
CA ARG A 125 4.43 -11.60 -0.08
C ARG A 125 3.79 -12.94 0.25
N ALA A 126 4.28 -14.01 -0.38
CA ALA A 126 3.78 -15.36 -0.14
C ALA A 126 4.40 -16.00 1.10
N GLY A 127 5.53 -15.49 1.56
CA GLY A 127 6.27 -15.99 2.71
C GLY A 127 7.65 -15.36 2.72
N PRO A 128 8.53 -15.74 3.67
CA PRO A 128 9.89 -15.20 3.70
C PRO A 128 10.60 -15.37 2.36
N TRP A 129 11.15 -14.28 1.82
CA TRP A 129 11.91 -14.25 0.57
C TRP A 129 11.10 -14.61 -0.68
N ARG A 130 9.76 -14.66 -0.58
CA ARG A 130 8.91 -15.07 -1.71
C ARG A 130 7.88 -13.99 -2.00
N TYR A 131 8.03 -13.36 -3.16
CA TYR A 131 7.17 -12.26 -3.60
C TYR A 131 6.67 -12.51 -5.01
N SER A 132 5.43 -12.08 -5.28
CA SER A 132 4.84 -12.09 -6.62
C SER A 132 4.31 -10.71 -6.93
N THR A 133 4.68 -10.16 -8.10
CA THR A 133 4.12 -8.89 -8.56
C THR A 133 3.02 -9.19 -9.57
N ILE A 134 1.88 -8.58 -9.35
CA ILE A 134 0.67 -8.77 -10.14
C ILE A 134 0.29 -7.45 -10.78
N TYR A 135 -0.02 -7.50 -12.08
CA TYR A 135 -0.47 -6.34 -12.85
C TYR A 135 -1.94 -6.52 -13.16
N ARG A 136 -2.74 -5.54 -12.79
CA ARG A 136 -4.18 -5.62 -12.99
C ARG A 136 -4.62 -4.49 -13.88
N ARG A 137 -5.33 -4.81 -14.97
CA ARG A 137 -5.88 -3.79 -15.84
C ARG A 137 -7.07 -3.14 -15.16
N ILE A 138 -7.09 -1.81 -15.27
CA ILE A 138 -8.18 -1.00 -14.74
C ILE A 138 -9.14 -0.69 -15.87
N HIS A 139 -10.38 -1.18 -15.76
CA HIS A 139 -11.39 -0.94 -16.78
C HIS A 139 -12.11 0.37 -16.48
N GLU A 140 -12.45 1.09 -17.56
CA GLU A 140 -13.31 2.24 -17.43
C GLU A 140 -14.73 1.75 -17.13
N SER A 141 -15.42 2.48 -16.23
CA SER A 141 -16.74 2.07 -15.75
C SER A 141 -17.79 1.98 -16.86
N THR A 142 -17.62 2.74 -17.94
CA THR A 142 -18.57 2.77 -19.05
C THR A 142 -18.39 1.62 -20.03
N GLN A 143 -17.38 0.81 -19.88
CA GLN A 143 -17.04 -0.27 -20.81
C GLN A 143 -17.25 -1.66 -20.21
N ASP A 144 -17.65 -1.71 -19.00
CA ASP A 144 -17.83 -2.99 -18.29
C ASP A 144 -19.13 -3.71 -18.63
#